data_ad6b6454df84dd5492ab094e92e4f7ca
#
_entry.id   ad6b6454df84dd5492ab094e92e4f7ca
#
_cell.length_a   1.000
_cell.length_b   1.000
_cell.length_c   1.000
_cell.angle_alpha   90.00
_cell.angle_beta   90.00
_cell.angle_gamma   90.00
#
_symmetry.space_group_name_H-M   'P 1'
#
loop_
_entity.id
_entity.type
_entity.pdbx_description
1 polymer ?
#
loop_
_entity_poly.entity_id
_entity_poly.type
_entity_poly.pdbx_seq_one_letter_code
_entity_poly.pdbx_strand_id
1 'polypeptide(L)'
;KNFADKVLKQERSSSAFIFYWGINTTFSDLGLHNIFFSEDYKKEFKQIFDESILPDEPTIYVNITSKYDKNHAPDKSENWFVMVNAPAHNEHNWEEQKEKVRKFIIKQINKQLKTNLENHIVLEDTLSPLNIQQKTASFMGSLYGTSSNSKMAAFFRQQNKSKRYKNLYFCGGSVHPGGGIPLCFKSAKLVADDIQ
;
A
#
# COMPACT_ATOMS: atom_id res chain seq x y z
N LYS A 1 23.53 20.36 -2.42
CA LYS A 1 23.40 19.30 -3.43
C LYS A 1 23.60 17.91 -2.82
N ASN A 2 24.72 17.67 -2.14
CA ASN A 2 25.11 16.31 -1.71
C ASN A 2 24.17 15.62 -0.68
N PHE A 3 23.42 16.37 0.13
CA PHE A 3 22.50 15.78 1.12
C PHE A 3 21.16 15.39 0.46
N ALA A 4 20.56 16.28 -0.32
CA ALA A 4 19.32 16.00 -1.04
C ALA A 4 19.49 14.80 -1.98
N ASP A 5 20.60 14.75 -2.73
CA ASP A 5 20.91 13.64 -3.63
C ASP A 5 21.03 12.30 -2.89
N LYS A 6 21.61 12.29 -1.67
CA LYS A 6 21.68 11.08 -0.84
C LYS A 6 20.31 10.62 -0.37
N VAL A 7 19.45 11.55 0.04
CA VAL A 7 18.07 11.22 0.49
C VAL A 7 17.23 10.71 -0.69
N LEU A 8 17.34 11.34 -1.86
CA LEU A 8 16.59 10.94 -3.04
C LEU A 8 16.99 9.56 -3.58
N LYS A 9 18.25 9.17 -3.39
CA LYS A 9 18.78 7.85 -3.82
C LYS A 9 18.49 6.71 -2.83
N GLN A 10 17.92 6.99 -1.67
CA GLN A 10 17.55 5.92 -0.74
C GLN A 10 16.44 5.06 -1.33
N GLU A 11 16.55 3.75 -1.16
CA GLU A 11 15.49 2.81 -1.53
C GLU A 11 14.18 3.18 -0.83
N ARG A 12 13.08 3.14 -1.57
CA ARG A 12 11.73 3.44 -1.06
C ARG A 12 11.05 2.16 -0.62
N SER A 13 10.11 2.30 0.32
CA SER A 13 9.18 1.22 0.62
C SER A 13 8.32 0.91 -0.59
N SER A 14 7.67 -0.25 -0.61
CA SER A 14 6.64 -0.52 -1.61
C SER A 14 5.56 0.56 -1.61
N SER A 15 4.91 0.69 -2.74
CA SER A 15 3.61 1.30 -2.91
C SER A 15 2.53 0.21 -2.94
N ALA A 16 1.31 0.58 -3.31
CA ALA A 16 0.21 -0.34 -3.53
C ALA A 16 -0.60 0.04 -4.76
N PHE A 17 -1.19 -0.96 -5.38
CA PHE A 17 -2.30 -0.77 -6.31
C PHE A 17 -3.58 -1.27 -5.62
N ILE A 18 -4.58 -0.41 -5.51
CA ILE A 18 -5.78 -0.67 -4.72
C ILE A 18 -7.01 -0.55 -5.61
N PHE A 19 -7.93 -1.49 -5.44
CA PHE A 19 -9.29 -1.42 -5.97
C PHE A 19 -10.27 -1.33 -4.80
N TYR A 20 -11.22 -0.45 -4.91
CA TYR A 20 -12.38 -0.36 -4.04
C TYR A 20 -13.56 -0.91 -4.83
N TRP A 21 -14.06 -2.08 -4.45
CA TRP A 21 -15.17 -2.73 -5.12
C TRP A 21 -16.43 -2.75 -4.25
N GLY A 22 -17.54 -2.31 -4.81
CA GLY A 22 -18.87 -2.61 -4.30
C GLY A 22 -19.35 -3.92 -4.92
N ILE A 23 -19.65 -4.91 -4.07
CA ILE A 23 -20.05 -6.26 -4.49
C ILE A 23 -21.52 -6.48 -4.13
N ASN A 24 -22.37 -6.84 -5.12
CA ASN A 24 -23.82 -7.01 -4.94
C ASN A 24 -24.23 -8.41 -4.43
N THR A 25 -23.32 -9.13 -3.81
CA THR A 25 -23.55 -10.43 -3.18
C THR A 25 -22.66 -10.60 -1.95
N THR A 26 -22.79 -11.71 -1.25
CA THR A 26 -21.96 -12.04 -0.10
C THR A 26 -21.23 -13.36 -0.34
N PHE A 27 -19.97 -13.43 0.07
CA PHE A 27 -19.11 -14.61 -0.05
C PHE A 27 -18.85 -15.20 1.34
N SER A 28 -19.55 -16.28 1.71
CA SER A 28 -19.46 -16.92 3.03
C SER A 28 -18.07 -17.45 3.37
N ASP A 29 -17.30 -17.82 2.34
CA ASP A 29 -15.95 -18.39 2.49
C ASP A 29 -14.88 -17.33 2.78
N LEU A 30 -15.24 -16.03 2.70
CA LEU A 30 -14.35 -14.92 3.01
C LEU A 30 -14.63 -14.33 4.39
N GLY A 31 -13.56 -13.96 5.10
CA GLY A 31 -13.61 -13.25 6.36
C GLY A 31 -13.37 -11.74 6.22
N LEU A 32 -13.11 -11.07 7.34
CA LEU A 32 -12.71 -9.66 7.38
C LEU A 32 -11.40 -9.42 6.62
N HIS A 33 -10.43 -10.32 6.79
CA HIS A 33 -9.11 -10.26 6.15
C HIS A 33 -8.86 -11.53 5.37
N ASN A 34 -8.51 -11.43 4.11
CA ASN A 34 -8.25 -12.55 3.22
C ASN A 34 -6.96 -12.30 2.45
N ILE A 35 -6.12 -13.32 2.30
CA ILE A 35 -4.86 -13.22 1.55
C ILE A 35 -4.81 -14.39 0.57
N PHE A 36 -4.62 -14.05 -0.69
CA PHE A 36 -4.36 -15.00 -1.77
C PHE A 36 -2.88 -14.86 -2.13
N PHE A 37 -2.07 -15.80 -1.68
CA PHE A 37 -0.62 -15.73 -1.86
C PHE A 37 -0.21 -15.96 -3.31
N SER A 38 0.83 -15.25 -3.73
CA SER A 38 1.61 -15.53 -4.93
C SER A 38 2.23 -16.94 -4.83
N GLU A 39 2.36 -17.64 -5.95
CA GLU A 39 3.05 -18.94 -5.99
C GLU A 39 4.56 -18.78 -5.74
N ASP A 40 5.17 -17.67 -6.15
CA ASP A 40 6.58 -17.35 -5.89
C ASP A 40 6.72 -15.97 -5.21
N TYR A 41 6.62 -15.97 -3.89
CA TYR A 41 6.72 -14.78 -3.07
C TYR A 41 8.09 -14.09 -3.15
N LYS A 42 9.18 -14.84 -3.41
CA LYS A 42 10.51 -14.25 -3.61
C LYS A 42 10.61 -13.51 -4.93
N LYS A 43 10.04 -14.08 -6.00
CA LYS A 43 9.97 -13.42 -7.31
C LYS A 43 9.15 -12.12 -7.22
N GLU A 44 8.00 -12.16 -6.52
CA GLU A 44 7.18 -10.96 -6.29
C GLU A 44 8.01 -9.81 -5.71
N PHE A 45 8.73 -10.07 -4.62
CA PHE A 45 9.53 -9.03 -3.95
C PHE A 45 10.74 -8.59 -4.77
N LYS A 46 11.37 -9.48 -5.52
CA LYS A 46 12.43 -9.13 -6.45
C LYS A 46 11.92 -8.19 -7.54
N GLN A 47 10.75 -8.46 -8.11
CA GLN A 47 10.13 -7.59 -9.11
C GLN A 47 9.84 -6.19 -8.54
N ILE A 48 9.35 -6.09 -7.31
CA ILE A 48 9.04 -4.81 -6.66
C ILE A 48 10.31 -3.99 -6.36
N PHE A 49 11.32 -4.59 -5.73
CA PHE A 49 12.44 -3.86 -5.14
C PHE A 49 13.67 -3.82 -6.04
N ASP A 50 13.98 -4.90 -6.76
CA ASP A 50 15.18 -4.96 -7.60
C ASP A 50 14.89 -4.52 -9.04
N GLU A 51 13.75 -4.94 -9.58
CA GLU A 51 13.37 -4.66 -10.97
C GLU A 51 12.48 -3.43 -11.12
N SER A 52 11.89 -2.94 -10.01
CA SER A 52 10.96 -1.80 -9.97
C SER A 52 9.78 -1.95 -10.92
N ILE A 53 9.25 -3.16 -11.07
CA ILE A 53 8.08 -3.47 -11.89
C ILE A 53 6.93 -4.00 -11.05
N LEU A 54 5.72 -3.88 -11.57
CA LEU A 54 4.57 -4.51 -10.97
C LEU A 54 4.70 -6.04 -11.12
N PRO A 55 4.52 -6.82 -10.02
CA PRO A 55 4.62 -8.27 -10.10
C PRO A 55 3.65 -8.88 -11.11
N ASP A 56 4.12 -9.91 -11.85
CA ASP A 56 3.28 -10.66 -12.78
C ASP A 56 2.14 -11.39 -12.06
N GLU A 57 2.45 -11.91 -10.86
CA GLU A 57 1.53 -12.70 -10.02
C GLU A 57 1.62 -12.19 -8.56
N PRO A 58 1.05 -11.01 -8.26
CA PRO A 58 1.13 -10.45 -6.93
C PRO A 58 0.29 -11.21 -5.92
N THR A 59 0.72 -11.22 -4.66
CA THR A 59 -0.12 -11.55 -3.52
C THR A 59 -1.27 -10.54 -3.42
N ILE A 60 -2.51 -11.04 -3.30
CA ILE A 60 -3.71 -10.23 -3.23
C ILE A 60 -4.22 -10.20 -1.78
N TYR A 61 -4.39 -9.01 -1.23
CA TYR A 61 -5.07 -8.80 0.04
C TYR A 61 -6.46 -8.25 -0.19
N VAL A 62 -7.46 -8.86 0.45
CA VAL A 62 -8.86 -8.41 0.39
C VAL A 62 -9.36 -8.17 1.83
N ASN A 63 -9.76 -6.93 2.11
CA ASN A 63 -10.42 -6.56 3.35
C ASN A 63 -11.89 -6.27 3.10
N ILE A 64 -12.78 -6.88 3.90
CA ILE A 64 -14.24 -6.78 3.77
C ILE A 64 -14.82 -6.35 5.11
N THR A 65 -14.88 -5.05 5.34
CA THR A 65 -15.31 -4.52 6.65
C THR A 65 -16.78 -4.76 6.96
N SER A 66 -17.62 -4.96 5.94
CA SER A 66 -19.04 -5.36 6.11
C SER A 66 -19.22 -6.76 6.71
N LYS A 67 -18.16 -7.59 6.78
CA LYS A 67 -18.16 -8.84 7.55
C LYS A 67 -18.25 -8.58 9.06
N TYR A 68 -17.74 -7.45 9.50
CA TYR A 68 -17.73 -7.04 10.90
C TYR A 68 -18.84 -6.04 11.23
N ASP A 69 -19.00 -4.99 10.41
CA ASP A 69 -20.04 -3.97 10.58
C ASP A 69 -20.97 -3.94 9.36
N LYS A 70 -22.22 -4.31 9.58
CA LYS A 70 -23.25 -4.39 8.54
C LYS A 70 -23.58 -3.03 7.90
N ASN A 71 -23.28 -1.93 8.57
CA ASN A 71 -23.50 -0.59 8.03
C ASN A 71 -22.47 -0.20 6.94
N HIS A 72 -21.42 -1.00 6.72
CA HIS A 72 -20.39 -0.71 5.74
C HIS A 72 -20.74 -1.13 4.31
N ALA A 73 -21.87 -1.79 4.08
CA ALA A 73 -22.40 -2.11 2.76
C ALA A 73 -23.94 -2.21 2.83
N PRO A 74 -24.65 -2.06 1.69
CA PRO A 74 -26.08 -2.35 1.60
C PRO A 74 -26.37 -3.81 1.96
N ASP A 75 -27.63 -4.10 2.27
CA ASP A 75 -28.09 -5.46 2.56
C ASP A 75 -27.69 -6.42 1.43
N LYS A 76 -27.23 -7.61 1.80
CA LYS A 76 -26.77 -8.68 0.89
C LYS A 76 -25.62 -8.26 -0.04
N SER A 77 -24.88 -7.22 0.34
CA SER A 77 -23.73 -6.69 -0.41
C SER A 77 -22.48 -6.67 0.46
N GLU A 78 -21.33 -6.48 -0.16
CA GLU A 78 -20.05 -6.34 0.52
C GLU A 78 -19.25 -5.16 -0.05
N ASN A 79 -18.44 -4.53 0.78
CA ASN A 79 -17.44 -3.57 0.40
C ASN A 79 -16.06 -4.24 0.42
N TRP A 80 -15.38 -4.25 -0.71
CA TRP A 80 -14.07 -4.87 -0.83
C TRP A 80 -12.97 -3.81 -1.02
N PHE A 81 -12.01 -3.80 -0.12
CA PHE A 81 -10.72 -3.15 -0.32
C PHE A 81 -9.74 -4.22 -0.81
N VAL A 82 -9.37 -4.16 -2.07
CA VAL A 82 -8.49 -5.15 -2.72
C VAL A 82 -7.16 -4.50 -3.03
N MET A 83 -6.06 -5.07 -2.53
CA MET A 83 -4.73 -4.48 -2.64
C MET A 83 -3.72 -5.50 -3.13
N VAL A 84 -2.84 -5.06 -4.00
CA VAL A 84 -1.57 -5.73 -4.33
C VAL A 84 -0.40 -4.79 -4.06
N ASN A 85 0.76 -5.35 -3.71
CA ASN A 85 1.97 -4.57 -3.60
C ASN A 85 2.42 -4.07 -4.97
N ALA A 86 2.91 -2.85 -5.03
CA ALA A 86 3.44 -2.22 -6.23
C ALA A 86 4.79 -1.53 -5.94
N PRO A 87 5.66 -1.34 -6.93
CA PRO A 87 6.86 -0.56 -6.74
C PRO A 87 6.54 0.92 -6.50
N ALA A 88 7.38 1.58 -5.72
CA ALA A 88 7.38 3.03 -5.63
C ALA A 88 8.11 3.60 -6.86
N HIS A 89 7.36 4.00 -7.90
CA HIS A 89 7.94 4.46 -9.16
C HIS A 89 6.98 5.39 -9.91
N ASN A 90 7.53 6.37 -10.65
CA ASN A 90 6.74 7.40 -11.34
C ASN A 90 6.58 7.18 -12.84
N GLU A 91 7.35 6.26 -13.45
CA GLU A 91 7.49 6.14 -14.90
C GLU A 91 6.61 5.04 -15.52
N HIS A 92 5.75 4.38 -14.72
CA HIS A 92 4.85 3.35 -15.23
C HIS A 92 3.59 3.96 -15.87
N ASN A 93 3.11 3.32 -16.95
CA ASN A 93 1.77 3.56 -17.45
C ASN A 93 0.76 2.84 -16.54
N TRP A 94 0.35 3.51 -15.47
CA TRP A 94 -0.54 2.93 -14.45
C TRP A 94 -1.93 2.60 -14.98
N GLU A 95 -2.42 3.26 -16.01
CA GLU A 95 -3.70 2.92 -16.63
C GLU A 95 -3.64 1.56 -17.35
N GLU A 96 -2.57 1.30 -18.07
CA GLU A 96 -2.34 -0.02 -18.69
C GLU A 96 -2.14 -1.11 -17.64
N GLN A 97 -1.38 -0.81 -16.58
CA GLN A 97 -1.15 -1.74 -15.47
C GLN A 97 -2.43 -2.06 -14.70
N LYS A 98 -3.34 -1.09 -14.55
CA LYS A 98 -4.64 -1.28 -13.92
C LYS A 98 -5.40 -2.47 -14.52
N GLU A 99 -5.52 -2.50 -15.84
CA GLU A 99 -6.27 -3.56 -16.53
C GLU A 99 -5.60 -4.94 -16.37
N LYS A 100 -4.27 -5.00 -16.40
CA LYS A 100 -3.53 -6.24 -16.17
C LYS A 100 -3.76 -6.77 -14.76
N VAL A 101 -3.58 -5.91 -13.75
CA VAL A 101 -3.77 -6.27 -12.33
C VAL A 101 -5.21 -6.68 -12.06
N ARG A 102 -6.18 -5.91 -12.55
CA ARG A 102 -7.61 -6.19 -12.39
C ARG A 102 -7.95 -7.59 -12.91
N LYS A 103 -7.54 -7.89 -14.13
CA LYS A 103 -7.78 -9.21 -14.76
C LYS A 103 -7.12 -10.34 -13.98
N PHE A 104 -5.88 -10.12 -13.51
CA PHE A 104 -5.18 -11.11 -12.70
C PHE A 104 -5.93 -11.37 -11.37
N ILE A 105 -6.31 -10.33 -10.64
CA ILE A 105 -7.02 -10.44 -9.36
C ILE A 105 -8.34 -11.20 -9.55
N ILE A 106 -9.15 -10.82 -10.53
CA ILE A 106 -10.43 -11.46 -10.83
C ILE A 106 -10.23 -12.93 -11.17
N LYS A 107 -9.25 -13.25 -12.02
CA LYS A 107 -8.92 -14.63 -12.39
C LYS A 107 -8.56 -15.48 -11.17
N GLN A 108 -7.71 -14.96 -10.27
CA GLN A 108 -7.28 -15.69 -9.07
C GLN A 108 -8.43 -15.91 -8.08
N ILE A 109 -9.23 -14.88 -7.84
CA ILE A 109 -10.40 -14.98 -6.94
C ILE A 109 -11.44 -15.92 -7.53
N ASN A 110 -11.74 -15.85 -8.83
CA ASN A 110 -12.67 -16.76 -9.50
C ASN A 110 -12.22 -18.22 -9.39
N LYS A 111 -10.92 -18.48 -9.58
CA LYS A 111 -10.35 -19.83 -9.41
C LYS A 111 -10.55 -20.35 -7.99
N GLN A 112 -10.29 -19.52 -7.00
CA GLN A 112 -10.34 -19.93 -5.59
C GLN A 112 -11.77 -20.10 -5.08
N LEU A 113 -12.66 -19.16 -5.41
CA LEU A 113 -14.04 -19.14 -4.94
C LEU A 113 -15.04 -19.85 -5.88
N LYS A 114 -14.56 -20.36 -7.03
CA LYS A 114 -15.40 -21.00 -8.06
C LYS A 114 -16.59 -20.13 -8.47
N THR A 115 -16.35 -18.85 -8.66
CA THR A 115 -17.36 -17.82 -8.97
C THR A 115 -17.03 -17.07 -10.25
N ASN A 116 -17.89 -16.15 -10.64
CA ASN A 116 -17.63 -15.13 -11.66
C ASN A 116 -17.76 -13.76 -10.97
N LEU A 117 -16.69 -13.32 -10.30
CA LEU A 117 -16.66 -12.10 -9.49
C LEU A 117 -17.03 -10.86 -10.31
N GLU A 118 -16.66 -10.84 -11.60
CA GLU A 118 -16.90 -9.69 -12.48
C GLU A 118 -18.38 -9.35 -12.61
N ASN A 119 -19.26 -10.34 -12.56
CA ASN A 119 -20.73 -10.14 -12.58
C ASN A 119 -21.26 -9.52 -11.28
N HIS A 120 -20.47 -9.49 -10.23
CA HIS A 120 -20.85 -9.00 -8.92
C HIS A 120 -20.25 -7.64 -8.58
N ILE A 121 -19.31 -7.14 -9.36
CA ILE A 121 -18.73 -5.81 -9.16
C ILE A 121 -19.70 -4.77 -9.75
N VAL A 122 -20.37 -4.02 -8.87
CA VAL A 122 -21.33 -2.96 -9.27
C VAL A 122 -20.79 -1.55 -9.09
N LEU A 123 -19.69 -1.41 -8.35
CA LEU A 123 -18.96 -0.16 -8.16
C LEU A 123 -17.46 -0.48 -8.17
N GLU A 124 -16.69 0.35 -8.85
CA GLU A 124 -15.23 0.27 -8.86
C GLU A 124 -14.61 1.66 -8.79
N ASP A 125 -13.67 1.84 -7.85
CA ASP A 125 -12.72 2.95 -7.84
C ASP A 125 -11.31 2.39 -7.63
N THR A 126 -10.28 3.16 -8.00
CA THR A 126 -8.88 2.69 -7.96
C THR A 126 -7.93 3.73 -7.40
N LEU A 127 -6.86 3.24 -6.78
CA LEU A 127 -5.78 4.06 -6.29
C LEU A 127 -4.44 3.44 -6.70
N SER A 128 -3.80 4.04 -7.69
CA SER A 128 -2.46 3.66 -8.16
C SER A 128 -1.36 4.35 -7.33
N PRO A 129 -0.10 3.92 -7.44
CA PRO A 129 1.03 4.63 -6.83
C PRO A 129 1.10 6.11 -7.22
N LEU A 130 0.75 6.47 -8.46
CA LEU A 130 0.67 7.86 -8.89
C LEU A 130 -0.43 8.63 -8.16
N ASN A 131 -1.61 8.03 -8.00
CA ASN A 131 -2.70 8.66 -7.24
C ASN A 131 -2.34 8.81 -5.75
N ILE A 132 -1.64 7.82 -5.16
CA ILE A 132 -1.12 7.92 -3.79
C ILE A 132 -0.18 9.13 -3.68
N GLN A 133 0.79 9.26 -4.59
CA GLN A 133 1.68 10.41 -4.62
C GLN A 133 0.92 11.74 -4.74
N GLN A 134 -0.02 11.84 -5.65
CA GLN A 134 -0.80 13.06 -5.88
C GLN A 134 -1.65 13.46 -4.67
N LYS A 135 -2.27 12.48 -4.02
CA LYS A 135 -3.18 12.72 -2.87
C LYS A 135 -2.44 12.94 -1.55
N THR A 136 -1.25 12.37 -1.37
CA THR A 136 -0.53 12.36 -0.08
C THR A 136 0.81 13.08 -0.11
N ALA A 137 1.27 13.52 -1.29
CA ALA A 137 2.61 14.05 -1.53
C ALA A 137 3.75 13.06 -1.15
N SER A 138 3.45 11.77 -1.00
CA SER A 138 4.47 10.76 -0.74
C SER A 138 5.38 10.59 -1.95
N PHE A 139 6.68 10.63 -1.72
CA PHE A 139 7.67 10.55 -2.81
C PHE A 139 7.56 9.20 -3.54
N MET A 140 7.35 9.24 -4.86
CA MET A 140 7.14 8.09 -5.75
C MET A 140 5.98 7.17 -5.31
N GLY A 141 5.00 7.70 -4.58
CA GLY A 141 3.87 6.92 -4.07
C GLY A 141 4.21 5.91 -2.98
N SER A 142 5.42 5.97 -2.39
CA SER A 142 5.84 5.04 -1.34
C SER A 142 4.96 5.18 -0.09
N LEU A 143 4.48 4.04 0.45
CA LEU A 143 3.55 4.06 1.59
C LEU A 143 4.23 4.48 2.91
N TYR A 144 5.52 4.14 3.08
CA TYR A 144 6.24 4.30 4.33
C TYR A 144 7.54 5.09 4.20
N GLY A 145 7.72 5.83 3.11
CA GLY A 145 8.93 6.61 2.84
C GLY A 145 10.11 5.71 2.45
N THR A 146 11.22 5.77 3.19
CA THR A 146 12.37 4.89 2.95
C THR A 146 12.07 3.44 3.33
N SER A 147 12.62 2.50 2.55
CA SER A 147 12.53 1.07 2.80
C SER A 147 13.07 0.68 4.19
N SER A 148 12.56 -0.41 4.73
CA SER A 148 13.06 -1.07 5.94
C SER A 148 13.66 -2.46 5.65
N ASN A 149 14.01 -2.74 4.40
CA ASN A 149 14.49 -4.05 3.95
C ASN A 149 15.88 -4.41 4.50
N SER A 150 16.69 -3.45 4.95
CA SER A 150 17.99 -3.74 5.57
C SER A 150 17.93 -3.65 7.08
N LYS A 151 18.76 -4.45 7.79
CA LYS A 151 18.87 -4.43 9.26
C LYS A 151 19.18 -3.04 9.82
N MET A 152 19.85 -2.20 9.05
CA MET A 152 20.24 -0.84 9.42
C MET A 152 19.23 0.23 8.98
N ALA A 153 18.27 -0.11 8.13
CA ALA A 153 17.35 0.87 7.54
C ALA A 153 16.53 1.64 8.60
N ALA A 154 16.15 0.97 9.70
CA ALA A 154 15.43 1.61 10.79
C ALA A 154 16.26 2.73 11.45
N PHE A 155 17.58 2.58 11.53
CA PHE A 155 18.50 3.57 12.13
C PHE A 155 18.77 4.76 11.18
N PHE A 156 18.65 4.54 9.87
CA PHE A 156 18.88 5.58 8.86
C PHE A 156 17.60 6.31 8.43
N ARG A 157 16.46 5.95 9.01
CA ARG A 157 15.21 6.67 8.76
C ARG A 157 15.33 8.12 9.19
N GLN A 158 14.68 9.04 8.48
CA GLN A 158 14.68 10.47 8.79
C GLN A 158 14.31 10.69 10.26
N GLN A 159 15.16 11.45 10.97
CA GLN A 159 14.91 11.81 12.37
C GLN A 159 13.76 12.81 12.49
N ASN A 160 13.12 12.82 13.67
CA ASN A 160 12.00 13.72 13.95
C ASN A 160 12.41 15.18 14.06
N LYS A 161 13.66 15.46 14.44
CA LYS A 161 14.21 16.83 14.54
C LYS A 161 15.23 17.08 13.45
N SER A 162 15.14 18.23 12.79
CA SER A 162 16.14 18.65 11.82
C SER A 162 17.46 19.01 12.49
N LYS A 163 18.56 18.40 12.02
CA LYS A 163 19.92 18.83 12.43
C LYS A 163 20.38 20.10 11.72
N ARG A 164 19.67 20.53 10.68
CA ARG A 164 20.08 21.61 9.78
C ARG A 164 19.34 22.92 10.03
N TYR A 165 18.08 22.82 10.43
CA TYR A 165 17.22 23.97 10.66
C TYR A 165 16.69 23.93 12.10
N LYS A 166 16.81 25.08 12.79
CA LYS A 166 16.22 25.23 14.12
C LYS A 166 14.69 25.20 14.02
N ASN A 167 14.03 24.61 15.01
CA ASN A 167 12.57 24.54 15.12
C ASN A 167 11.86 23.86 13.94
N LEU A 168 12.56 23.01 13.17
CA LEU A 168 11.97 22.19 12.12
C LEU A 168 11.89 20.73 12.58
N TYR A 169 10.67 20.23 12.63
CA TYR A 169 10.37 18.87 13.09
C TYR A 169 9.58 18.11 12.02
N PHE A 170 9.67 16.79 12.07
CA PHE A 170 8.97 15.87 11.17
C PHE A 170 8.28 14.79 11.99
N CYS A 171 7.02 14.47 11.70
CA CYS A 171 6.31 13.36 12.32
C CYS A 171 5.51 12.59 11.27
N GLY A 172 5.15 11.34 11.59
CA GLY A 172 4.36 10.47 10.74
C GLY A 172 5.08 9.21 10.28
N GLY A 173 4.48 8.49 9.34
CA GLY A 173 4.95 7.16 8.92
C GLY A 173 6.24 7.13 8.10
N SER A 174 6.63 8.25 7.48
CA SER A 174 7.84 8.33 6.65
C SER A 174 9.11 8.66 7.44
N VAL A 175 8.98 8.99 8.72
CA VAL A 175 10.09 9.35 9.62
C VAL A 175 10.18 8.38 10.78
N HIS A 176 11.17 8.58 11.69
CA HIS A 176 11.32 7.73 12.86
C HIS A 176 10.06 7.79 13.76
N PRO A 177 9.59 6.65 14.33
CA PRO A 177 10.14 5.29 14.25
C PRO A 177 9.69 4.49 13.01
N GLY A 178 8.74 4.95 12.22
CA GLY A 178 8.33 4.27 10.99
C GLY A 178 6.85 4.30 10.70
N GLY A 179 6.39 3.49 9.74
CA GLY A 179 5.01 3.43 9.28
C GLY A 179 4.09 2.58 10.18
N GLY A 180 2.81 2.77 9.97
CA GLY A 180 1.73 2.16 10.75
C GLY A 180 1.17 3.11 11.83
N ILE A 181 -0.13 3.04 12.07
CA ILE A 181 -0.85 3.97 12.96
C ILE A 181 -0.19 4.11 14.34
N PRO A 182 0.16 3.02 15.07
CA PRO A 182 0.80 3.15 16.38
C PRO A 182 2.15 3.89 16.35
N LEU A 183 2.95 3.64 15.28
CA LEU A 183 4.25 4.30 15.13
C LEU A 183 4.11 5.76 14.71
N CYS A 184 3.08 6.12 13.94
CA CYS A 184 2.78 7.51 13.64
C CYS A 184 2.41 8.31 14.90
N PHE A 185 1.59 7.75 15.80
CA PHE A 185 1.30 8.36 17.09
C PHE A 185 2.55 8.49 17.97
N LYS A 186 3.40 7.45 17.98
CA LYS A 186 4.68 7.53 18.69
C LYS A 186 5.60 8.61 18.12
N SER A 187 5.65 8.74 16.80
CA SER A 187 6.39 9.80 16.10
C SER A 187 5.91 11.19 16.53
N ALA A 188 4.59 11.39 16.55
CA ALA A 188 3.99 12.64 16.99
C ALA A 188 4.33 12.96 18.47
N LYS A 189 4.24 11.94 19.35
CA LYS A 189 4.60 12.10 20.76
C LYS A 189 6.07 12.52 20.95
N LEU A 190 7.01 11.88 20.22
CA LEU A 190 8.43 12.24 20.28
C LEU A 190 8.67 13.70 19.89
N VAL A 191 7.94 14.21 18.89
CA VAL A 191 8.03 15.62 18.49
C VAL A 191 7.42 16.53 19.56
N ALA A 192 6.28 16.18 20.11
CA ALA A 192 5.63 16.98 21.15
C ALA A 192 6.50 17.09 22.41
N ASP A 193 7.10 15.99 22.85
CA ASP A 193 8.00 15.96 24.02
C ASP A 193 9.30 16.79 23.81
N ASP A 194 9.76 16.96 22.54
CA ASP A 194 10.99 17.72 22.21
C ASP A 194 10.73 19.22 22.00
N ILE A 195 9.47 19.63 21.85
CA ILE A 195 9.07 21.04 21.72
C ILE A 195 8.82 21.70 23.09
N GLN A 196 8.46 20.92 24.10
CA GLN A 196 8.28 21.38 25.49
C GLN A 196 9.61 21.71 26.14
#